data_16836334bd33db5ba61ded1187d84255
#
_entry.id   16836334bd33db5ba61ded1187d84255
#
_cell.length_a   1.000
_cell.length_b   1.000
_cell.length_c   1.000
_cell.angle_alpha   90.00
_cell.angle_beta   90.00
_cell.angle_gamma   90.00
#
_symmetry.space_group_name_H-M   'P 1'
#
loop_
_entity.id
_entity.type
_entity.pdbx_description
1 polymer ?
#
loop_
_entity_poly.entity_id
_entity_poly.type
_entity_poly.pdbx_seq_one_letter_code
_entity_poly.pdbx_strand_id
1 'polypeptide(L)'
;MNDEPFDDDIAYFHAQWRRQRLTEKGRDYVVLDGVKGEGHYVGTYLALTTLERYWWGEGEFKFYIDDDEEYPTICGTGTEDYFGGSWSFAKQVNGKTVEQNYCTPYLGYPYYSSHDELIHNDYHNDDCPPMRGFYRWHIPDPIRFL
;
A
#
# COMPACT_ATOMS: atom_id res chain seq x y z
N MET A 1 -17.38 -27.51 -1.74
CA MET A 1 -17.70 -26.41 -2.69
C MET A 1 -19.20 -26.36 -2.71
N ASN A 2 -19.80 -25.28 -2.29
CA ASN A 2 -21.24 -25.12 -2.37
C ASN A 2 -21.55 -24.69 -3.81
N ASP A 3 -22.33 -25.46 -4.52
CA ASP A 3 -22.87 -25.10 -5.84
C ASP A 3 -24.04 -24.11 -5.61
N GLU A 4 -23.71 -22.91 -5.15
CA GLU A 4 -24.68 -21.83 -5.14
C GLU A 4 -24.81 -21.29 -6.58
N PRO A 5 -26.04 -21.12 -7.10
CA PRO A 5 -26.22 -20.52 -8.40
C PRO A 5 -25.64 -19.10 -8.41
N PHE A 6 -24.91 -18.76 -9.45
CA PHE A 6 -24.46 -17.38 -9.65
C PHE A 6 -25.69 -16.50 -9.82
N ASP A 7 -25.80 -15.53 -8.95
CA ASP A 7 -26.78 -14.46 -9.03
C ASP A 7 -26.25 -13.33 -9.91
N ASP A 8 -27.11 -12.55 -10.54
CA ASP A 8 -26.71 -11.41 -11.39
C ASP A 8 -25.93 -10.32 -10.62
N ASP A 9 -25.99 -10.37 -9.29
CA ASP A 9 -25.24 -9.47 -8.40
C ASP A 9 -23.79 -9.91 -8.09
N ILE A 10 -23.33 -11.04 -8.63
CA ILE A 10 -21.98 -11.55 -8.36
C ILE A 10 -20.98 -10.95 -9.35
N ALA A 11 -20.01 -10.21 -8.81
CA ALA A 11 -18.88 -9.72 -9.57
C ALA A 11 -17.68 -10.69 -9.53
N TYR A 12 -16.86 -10.64 -10.56
CA TYR A 12 -15.62 -11.41 -10.61
C TYR A 12 -14.49 -10.68 -9.88
N PHE A 13 -13.69 -11.42 -9.12
CA PHE A 13 -12.47 -10.88 -8.52
C PHE A 13 -11.36 -10.80 -9.56
N HIS A 14 -10.78 -9.62 -9.69
CA HIS A 14 -9.62 -9.36 -10.54
C HIS A 14 -8.47 -8.83 -9.69
N ALA A 15 -7.26 -9.27 -9.98
CA ALA A 15 -6.04 -8.76 -9.37
C ALA A 15 -5.00 -8.43 -10.43
N GLN A 16 -4.28 -7.34 -10.22
CA GLN A 16 -3.13 -6.95 -11.04
C GLN A 16 -1.88 -6.88 -10.16
N TRP A 17 -0.74 -7.22 -10.75
CA TRP A 17 0.55 -7.04 -10.16
C TRP A 17 1.37 -6.07 -11.00
N ARG A 18 1.99 -5.09 -10.32
CA ARG A 18 2.86 -4.11 -10.95
C ARG A 18 4.16 -3.99 -10.17
N ARG A 19 5.22 -3.64 -10.87
CA ARG A 19 6.52 -3.37 -10.27
C ARG A 19 7.20 -2.24 -11.02
N GLN A 20 7.77 -1.31 -10.26
CA GLN A 20 8.72 -0.31 -10.76
C GLN A 20 9.99 -0.41 -9.93
N ARG A 21 11.13 -0.48 -10.59
CA ARG A 21 12.42 -0.63 -9.90
C ARG A 21 12.86 0.68 -9.24
N LEU A 22 12.68 1.79 -9.94
CA LEU A 22 12.99 3.13 -9.46
C LEU A 22 11.79 4.02 -9.76
N THR A 23 11.29 4.70 -8.75
CA THR A 23 10.29 5.75 -8.94
C THR A 23 10.96 7.01 -9.46
N GLU A 24 10.24 7.80 -10.25
CA GLU A 24 10.70 9.09 -10.75
C GLU A 24 10.09 10.19 -9.89
N LYS A 25 10.91 11.11 -9.41
CA LYS A 25 10.44 12.23 -8.61
C LYS A 25 9.45 13.09 -9.42
N GLY A 26 8.31 13.41 -8.82
CA GLY A 26 7.25 14.20 -9.44
C GLY A 26 6.40 13.41 -10.46
N ARG A 27 6.51 12.08 -10.48
CA ARG A 27 5.68 11.20 -11.29
C ARG A 27 5.05 10.12 -10.44
N ASP A 28 3.74 9.96 -10.59
CA ASP A 28 2.99 8.96 -9.84
C ASP A 28 3.39 7.53 -10.23
N TYR A 29 3.50 6.67 -9.22
CA TYR A 29 3.55 5.24 -9.44
C TYR A 29 2.14 4.68 -9.60
N VAL A 30 1.86 4.12 -10.76
CA VAL A 30 0.52 3.61 -11.08
C VAL A 30 0.33 2.24 -10.44
N VAL A 31 -0.57 2.16 -9.46
CA VAL A 31 -0.94 0.89 -8.78
C VAL A 31 -1.90 0.08 -9.63
N LEU A 32 -2.94 0.72 -10.14
CA LEU A 32 -3.98 0.12 -10.98
C LEU A 32 -4.34 1.09 -12.10
N ASP A 33 -4.56 0.61 -13.31
CA ASP A 33 -4.86 1.44 -14.46
C ASP A 33 -5.69 0.70 -15.49
N GLY A 34 -6.49 1.45 -16.25
CA GLY A 34 -7.23 0.95 -17.39
C GLY A 34 -8.37 0.00 -17.05
N VAL A 35 -8.87 0.03 -15.83
CA VAL A 35 -10.07 -0.71 -15.44
C VAL A 35 -11.28 -0.07 -16.11
N LYS A 36 -12.13 -0.89 -16.69
CA LYS A 36 -13.36 -0.46 -17.37
C LYS A 36 -14.54 -1.30 -16.91
N GLY A 37 -15.70 -0.65 -16.84
CA GLY A 37 -16.92 -1.25 -16.37
C GLY A 37 -17.17 -0.98 -14.89
N GLU A 38 -18.32 -1.40 -14.42
CA GLU A 38 -18.77 -1.18 -13.04
C GLU A 38 -18.09 -2.13 -12.06
N GLY A 39 -17.69 -1.63 -10.91
CA GLY A 39 -17.09 -2.47 -9.87
C GLY A 39 -16.68 -1.73 -8.61
N HIS A 40 -15.92 -2.46 -7.77
CA HIS A 40 -15.35 -1.93 -6.54
C HIS A 40 -13.86 -2.22 -6.48
N TYR A 41 -13.09 -1.19 -6.22
CA TYR A 41 -11.71 -1.38 -5.80
C TYR A 41 -11.69 -1.83 -4.33
N VAL A 42 -11.16 -3.02 -4.10
CA VAL A 42 -11.24 -3.68 -2.80
C VAL A 42 -9.91 -3.77 -2.07
N GLY A 43 -8.83 -3.28 -2.66
CA GLY A 43 -7.60 -3.15 -1.87
C GLY A 43 -6.28 -3.22 -2.63
N THR A 44 -5.23 -2.99 -1.87
CA THR A 44 -3.84 -2.99 -2.33
C THR A 44 -2.94 -3.65 -1.29
N TYR A 45 -2.00 -4.45 -1.77
CA TYR A 45 -0.77 -4.77 -1.10
C TYR A 45 0.37 -3.99 -1.77
N LEU A 46 1.11 -3.21 -1.00
CA LEU A 46 2.25 -2.44 -1.48
C LEU A 46 3.53 -2.92 -0.78
N ALA A 47 4.55 -3.22 -1.57
CA ALA A 47 5.91 -3.39 -1.07
C ALA A 47 6.78 -2.27 -1.62
N LEU A 48 7.50 -1.58 -0.76
CA LEU A 48 8.45 -0.56 -1.16
C LEU A 48 9.82 -0.77 -0.51
N THR A 49 10.85 -0.41 -1.25
CA THR A 49 12.23 -0.37 -0.80
C THR A 49 12.66 1.09 -0.74
N THR A 50 13.02 1.55 0.43
CA THR A 50 13.48 2.93 0.62
C THR A 50 14.95 3.03 0.20
N LEU A 51 15.22 3.69 -0.92
CA LEU A 51 16.57 3.84 -1.46
C LEU A 51 17.33 5.03 -0.86
N GLU A 52 16.60 5.99 -0.30
CA GLU A 52 17.16 7.13 0.41
C GLU A 52 16.93 6.99 1.92
N ARG A 53 17.84 7.50 2.73
CA ARG A 53 17.79 7.39 4.20
C ARG A 53 16.83 8.37 4.87
N TYR A 54 15.96 9.01 4.09
CA TYR A 54 15.05 10.01 4.57
C TYR A 54 13.63 9.46 4.75
N TRP A 55 12.72 10.34 5.09
CA TRP A 55 11.31 10.04 5.22
C TRP A 55 10.73 9.42 3.93
N TRP A 56 9.96 8.37 4.07
CA TRP A 56 9.44 7.56 2.98
C TRP A 56 7.92 7.64 2.77
N GLY A 57 7.19 8.22 3.74
CA GLY A 57 5.72 8.20 3.76
C GLY A 57 5.06 9.23 2.86
N GLU A 58 5.81 10.15 2.28
CA GLU A 58 5.27 11.11 1.32
C GLU A 58 4.78 10.42 0.03
N GLY A 59 3.87 11.07 -0.64
CA GLY A 59 3.19 10.53 -1.82
C GLY A 59 1.79 10.06 -1.48
N GLU A 60 0.80 10.79 -1.99
CA GLU A 60 -0.61 10.54 -1.72
C GLU A 60 -1.09 9.35 -2.53
N PHE A 61 -1.99 8.55 -1.96
CA PHE A 61 -2.84 7.66 -2.74
C PHE A 61 -3.92 8.48 -3.44
N LYS A 62 -3.95 8.41 -4.76
CA LYS A 62 -4.88 9.11 -5.62
C LYS A 62 -5.76 8.12 -6.36
N PHE A 63 -7.05 8.35 -6.35
CA PHE A 63 -8.04 7.57 -7.08
C PHE A 63 -8.74 8.48 -8.08
N TYR A 64 -8.38 8.28 -9.33
CA TYR A 64 -9.06 8.85 -10.48
C TYR A 64 -10.15 7.87 -10.89
N ILE A 65 -11.39 8.26 -10.71
CA ILE A 65 -12.56 7.39 -10.83
C ILE A 65 -13.44 7.93 -11.96
N ASP A 66 -13.95 7.01 -12.78
CA ASP A 66 -14.82 7.29 -13.88
C ASP A 66 -14.20 8.31 -14.88
N ASP A 67 -14.73 9.50 -14.98
CA ASP A 67 -14.28 10.54 -15.92
C ASP A 67 -13.25 11.52 -15.32
N ASP A 68 -12.62 11.18 -14.23
CA ASP A 68 -11.60 12.04 -13.62
C ASP A 68 -10.35 12.15 -14.52
N GLU A 69 -9.94 13.37 -14.85
CA GLU A 69 -8.76 13.63 -15.67
C GLU A 69 -7.69 14.42 -14.90
N GLU A 70 -8.04 15.61 -14.42
CA GLU A 70 -7.08 16.54 -13.81
C GLU A 70 -6.96 16.33 -12.30
N TYR A 71 -8.07 16.07 -11.62
CA TYR A 71 -8.12 15.92 -10.17
C TYR A 71 -8.72 14.58 -9.78
N PRO A 72 -8.11 13.88 -8.81
CA PRO A 72 -8.67 12.63 -8.33
C PRO A 72 -9.92 12.86 -7.47
N THR A 73 -10.90 11.98 -7.56
CA THR A 73 -12.05 11.97 -6.64
C THR A 73 -11.61 11.77 -5.19
N ILE A 74 -10.58 10.94 -4.96
CA ILE A 74 -10.01 10.72 -3.63
C ILE A 74 -8.52 11.00 -3.68
N CYS A 75 -8.05 11.86 -2.78
CA CYS A 75 -6.64 12.14 -2.58
C CYS A 75 -6.30 12.00 -1.09
N GLY A 76 -5.35 11.15 -0.78
CA GLY A 76 -4.82 10.97 0.56
C GLY A 76 -3.80 12.04 0.93
N THR A 77 -3.17 11.88 2.09
CA THR A 77 -2.16 12.81 2.63
C THR A 77 -0.76 12.23 2.64
N GLY A 78 -0.63 10.91 2.71
CA GLY A 78 0.66 10.22 2.71
C GLY A 78 0.50 8.73 2.48
N THR A 79 1.57 8.08 2.06
CA THR A 79 1.59 6.63 1.87
C THR A 79 1.30 5.89 3.18
N GLU A 80 1.93 6.32 4.28
CA GLU A 80 1.69 5.70 5.60
C GLU A 80 0.27 5.91 6.09
N ASP A 81 -0.30 7.10 5.83
CA ASP A 81 -1.67 7.44 6.24
C ASP A 81 -2.70 6.53 5.57
N TYR A 82 -2.49 6.24 4.29
CA TYR A 82 -3.36 5.33 3.55
C TYR A 82 -3.40 3.93 4.19
N PHE A 83 -2.27 3.46 4.72
CA PHE A 83 -2.19 2.16 5.39
C PHE A 83 -2.46 2.23 6.89
N GLY A 84 -3.04 3.33 7.39
CA GLY A 84 -3.46 3.49 8.78
C GLY A 84 -2.33 3.82 9.75
N GLY A 85 -1.18 4.22 9.24
CA GLY A 85 -0.10 4.77 10.03
C GLY A 85 -0.16 6.28 10.09
N SER A 86 0.30 6.84 11.18
CA SER A 86 0.68 8.24 11.22
C SER A 86 2.08 8.31 11.80
N TRP A 87 2.86 9.28 11.35
CA TRP A 87 4.21 9.46 11.88
C TRP A 87 5.07 8.18 11.76
N SER A 88 5.08 7.54 10.59
CA SER A 88 5.88 6.35 10.25
C SER A 88 5.62 5.09 11.07
N PHE A 89 4.43 4.90 11.62
CA PHE A 89 4.12 3.77 12.53
C PHE A 89 5.04 3.72 13.75
N ALA A 90 5.62 4.86 14.12
CA ALA A 90 6.70 4.93 15.10
C ALA A 90 6.18 5.08 16.52
N LYS A 91 6.90 4.48 17.45
CA LYS A 91 6.75 4.77 18.88
C LYS A 91 8.09 5.08 19.51
N GLN A 92 8.05 5.71 20.67
CA GLN A 92 9.21 5.93 21.50
C GLN A 92 9.44 4.73 22.44
N VAL A 93 10.62 4.13 22.34
CA VAL A 93 11.06 3.04 23.23
C VAL A 93 12.42 3.43 23.79
N ASN A 94 12.50 3.66 25.11
CA ASN A 94 13.74 4.05 25.78
C ASN A 94 14.45 5.27 25.13
N GLY A 95 13.65 6.25 24.69
CA GLY A 95 14.17 7.47 24.02
C GLY A 95 14.61 7.28 22.57
N LYS A 96 14.36 6.12 21.99
CA LYS A 96 14.58 5.84 20.57
C LYS A 96 13.25 5.71 19.83
N THR A 97 13.20 6.23 18.62
CA THR A 97 12.07 6.02 17.72
C THR A 97 12.21 4.65 17.07
N VAL A 98 11.19 3.83 17.18
CA VAL A 98 11.14 2.48 16.61
C VAL A 98 9.88 2.33 15.78
N GLU A 99 10.00 1.87 14.55
CA GLU A 99 8.86 1.48 13.72
C GLU A 99 8.23 0.20 14.27
N GLN A 100 6.90 0.12 14.21
CA GLN A 100 6.14 -1.02 14.69
C GLN A 100 5.35 -1.67 13.60
N ASN A 101 5.55 -2.96 13.43
CA ASN A 101 4.67 -3.80 12.64
C ASN A 101 3.33 -3.99 13.34
N TYR A 102 2.28 -4.08 12.57
CA TYR A 102 0.95 -4.43 13.05
C TYR A 102 0.12 -5.11 11.96
N CYS A 103 -0.89 -5.85 12.38
CA CYS A 103 -1.85 -6.47 11.48
C CYS A 103 -3.25 -6.33 12.07
N THR A 104 -4.18 -5.88 11.23
CA THR A 104 -5.61 -5.86 11.52
C THR A 104 -6.36 -6.55 10.37
N PRO A 105 -7.67 -6.83 10.48
CA PRO A 105 -8.40 -7.48 9.39
C PRO A 105 -8.35 -6.73 8.05
N TYR A 106 -8.31 -5.39 8.07
CA TYR A 106 -8.50 -4.59 6.86
C TYR A 106 -7.31 -3.74 6.45
N LEU A 107 -6.37 -3.49 7.34
CA LEU A 107 -5.15 -2.77 7.03
C LEU A 107 -4.00 -3.20 7.95
N GLY A 108 -2.77 -3.03 7.48
CA GLY A 108 -1.63 -3.42 8.27
C GLY A 108 -0.29 -3.10 7.65
N TYR A 109 0.72 -3.21 8.50
CA TYR A 109 2.13 -3.08 8.21
C TYR A 109 2.87 -4.34 8.69
N PRO A 110 2.66 -5.48 7.99
CA PRO A 110 3.17 -6.78 8.45
C PRO A 110 4.66 -6.96 8.31
N TYR A 111 5.32 -6.21 7.43
CA TYR A 111 6.72 -6.43 7.13
C TYR A 111 7.54 -5.15 7.14
N TYR A 112 8.62 -5.18 7.89
CA TYR A 112 9.68 -4.19 7.90
C TYR A 112 11.03 -4.88 8.08
N SER A 113 11.97 -4.60 7.20
CA SER A 113 13.36 -4.99 7.38
C SER A 113 14.21 -3.75 7.66
N SER A 114 14.82 -3.68 8.82
CA SER A 114 15.73 -2.62 9.23
C SER A 114 17.16 -3.11 9.26
N HIS A 115 18.10 -2.22 8.93
CA HIS A 115 19.53 -2.50 9.10
C HIS A 115 19.96 -2.59 10.56
N ASP A 116 19.20 -1.93 11.47
CA ASP A 116 19.57 -1.84 12.89
C ASP A 116 19.06 -3.01 13.74
N GLU A 117 18.15 -3.79 13.25
CA GLU A 117 17.74 -5.01 13.92
C GLU A 117 18.61 -6.15 13.41
N LEU A 118 19.50 -6.54 14.22
CA LEU A 118 20.28 -7.76 14.38
C LEU A 118 19.69 -9.06 13.81
N ILE A 119 19.12 -9.02 12.65
CA ILE A 119 19.05 -10.21 11.83
C ILE A 119 20.42 -10.29 11.16
N HIS A 120 21.36 -10.75 11.92
CA HIS A 120 22.63 -11.24 11.40
C HIS A 120 22.35 -12.46 10.52
N ASN A 121 21.74 -12.23 9.38
CA ASN A 121 21.87 -13.15 8.30
C ASN A 121 22.68 -12.44 7.21
N ASP A 122 23.56 -13.18 6.58
CA ASP A 122 24.47 -12.70 5.54
C ASP A 122 23.77 -12.08 4.30
N TYR A 123 22.46 -11.89 4.36
CA TYR A 123 21.62 -11.32 3.31
C TYR A 123 21.26 -9.84 3.53
N HIS A 124 21.55 -9.28 4.70
CA HIS A 124 21.37 -7.88 5.04
C HIS A 124 22.73 -7.22 5.24
N ASN A 125 23.34 -6.83 4.16
CA ASN A 125 24.50 -5.97 4.17
C ASN A 125 24.05 -4.51 3.95
N ASP A 126 24.98 -3.58 4.10
CA ASP A 126 24.75 -2.14 3.87
C ASP A 126 24.22 -1.81 2.46
N ASP A 127 24.28 -2.76 1.54
CA ASP A 127 23.78 -2.64 0.17
C ASP A 127 22.29 -2.96 0.04
N CYS A 128 21.63 -3.42 1.11
CA CYS A 128 20.24 -3.80 1.13
C CYS A 128 19.38 -2.74 1.85
N PRO A 129 18.78 -1.81 1.13
CA PRO A 129 17.95 -0.78 1.77
C PRO A 129 16.71 -1.36 2.44
N PRO A 130 16.17 -0.69 3.47
CA PRO A 130 15.00 -1.16 4.19
C PRO A 130 13.81 -1.40 3.29
N MET A 131 13.17 -2.54 3.47
CA MET A 131 11.94 -2.91 2.78
C MET A 131 10.76 -2.83 3.72
N ARG A 132 9.64 -2.38 3.18
CA ARG A 132 8.37 -2.26 3.89
C ARG A 132 7.27 -2.92 3.08
N GLY A 133 6.37 -3.60 3.76
CA GLY A 133 5.20 -4.20 3.14
C GLY A 133 3.94 -3.79 3.90
N PHE A 134 2.94 -3.34 3.17
CA PHE A 134 1.68 -2.83 3.68
C PHE A 134 0.51 -3.47 2.97
N TYR A 135 -0.66 -3.49 3.61
CA TYR A 135 -1.91 -3.81 2.94
C TYR A 135 -3.05 -2.94 3.45
N ARG A 136 -4.00 -2.69 2.56
CA ARG A 136 -5.31 -2.16 2.91
C ARG A 136 -6.37 -2.84 2.06
N TRP A 137 -7.39 -3.35 2.72
CA TRP A 137 -8.55 -3.95 2.10
C TRP A 137 -9.77 -3.08 2.34
N HIS A 138 -10.33 -2.53 1.26
CA HIS A 138 -11.52 -1.69 1.27
C HIS A 138 -12.81 -2.54 1.31
N ILE A 139 -12.84 -3.54 2.19
CA ILE A 139 -14.03 -4.38 2.39
C ILE A 139 -15.12 -3.62 3.14
N PRO A 140 -14.79 -2.88 4.24
CA PRO A 140 -15.77 -2.08 4.94
C PRO A 140 -16.07 -0.73 4.27
N ASP A 141 -15.19 -0.27 3.38
CA ASP A 141 -15.24 1.04 2.71
C ASP A 141 -14.90 0.92 1.22
N PRO A 142 -15.63 0.10 0.43
CA PRO A 142 -15.31 -0.15 -0.96
C PRO A 142 -15.35 1.13 -1.80
N ILE A 143 -14.39 1.30 -2.69
CA ILE A 143 -14.33 2.42 -3.62
C ILE A 143 -14.97 1.99 -4.92
N ARG A 144 -16.18 2.51 -5.17
CA ARG A 144 -16.97 2.17 -6.35
C ARG A 144 -16.53 2.98 -7.56
N PHE A 145 -16.57 2.35 -8.74
CA PHE A 145 -16.41 2.96 -10.05
C PHE A 145 -17.48 2.44 -11.03
N LEU A 146 -17.82 3.20 -12.08
CA LEU A 146 -18.89 2.94 -13.02
C LEU A 146 -18.38 2.80 -14.47
#